data_730f0b3462bf0e9749f3e5653d0b1458
#
_entry.id   730f0b3462bf0e9749f3e5653d0b1458
#
_cell.length_a   1.000
_cell.length_b   1.000
_cell.length_c   1.000
_cell.angle_alpha   90.00
_cell.angle_beta   90.00
_cell.angle_gamma   90.00
#
_symmetry.space_group_name_H-M   'P 1'
#
loop_
_entity.id
_entity.type
_entity.pdbx_description
1 polymer ?
#
loop_
_entity_poly.entity_id
_entity_poly.type
_entity_poly.pdbx_seq_one_letter_code
_entity_poly.pdbx_strand_id
1 'polypeptide(L)'
;VMAVPTHDQRDFEYAQAHDIEMIQVIDGADVSEHAFEKHDYLGKGCKLINSEEFTGMVVEDAKEAITAKLEKMGVAKRTVNYKFREWIFARQRYWGEPVPCVYKEDGSIYFLPDDELPLVLPELEDYKGKNGKAPLENATEWKQYDRNGVKGTRETSTMPGSAGSSWYYMRYIDPHNDKEFANQELLKHWMPVDLYVGGPEHAVGHLMYSRIWNRFLFDQGLSPVKEPFKKLVHQGMILGSNGIKMGKRFPEFVVNPSAVSYTHLRAH
;
A
#
# COMPACT_ATOMS: atom_id res chain seq x y z
N VAL A 1 27.10 2.42 -7.25
CA VAL A 1 26.65 3.81 -7.01
C VAL A 1 26.73 4.52 -8.35
N MET A 2 25.72 5.29 -8.69
CA MET A 2 25.67 6.11 -9.89
C MET A 2 25.57 7.57 -9.44
N ALA A 3 26.38 8.45 -10.00
CA ALA A 3 26.34 9.88 -9.76
C ALA A 3 26.12 10.60 -11.10
N VAL A 4 25.30 11.63 -11.11
CA VAL A 4 24.92 12.39 -12.31
C VAL A 4 24.92 13.90 -12.02
N PRO A 5 26.07 14.50 -11.70
CA PRO A 5 26.13 15.84 -11.12
C PRO A 5 25.52 16.94 -11.99
N THR A 6 25.47 16.78 -13.29
CA THR A 6 24.83 17.78 -14.18
C THR A 6 23.32 17.58 -14.32
N HIS A 7 22.73 16.47 -13.76
CA HIS A 7 21.33 16.08 -13.95
C HIS A 7 20.60 15.66 -12.66
N ASP A 8 21.23 15.79 -11.49
CA ASP A 8 20.64 15.69 -10.15
C ASP A 8 21.20 16.81 -9.28
N GLN A 9 20.32 17.60 -8.68
CA GLN A 9 20.72 18.80 -7.94
C GLN A 9 21.60 18.49 -6.71
N ARG A 10 21.37 17.38 -6.03
CA ARG A 10 22.18 16.98 -4.86
C ARG A 10 23.57 16.54 -5.26
N ASP A 11 23.68 15.81 -6.36
CA ASP A 11 24.97 15.41 -6.92
C ASP A 11 25.74 16.63 -7.43
N PHE A 12 25.03 17.63 -7.98
CA PHE A 12 25.57 18.90 -8.43
C PHE A 12 26.21 19.69 -7.27
N GLU A 13 25.46 19.91 -6.20
CA GLU A 13 25.91 20.61 -5.00
C GLU A 13 27.11 19.89 -4.35
N TYR A 14 27.07 18.56 -4.32
CA TYR A 14 28.19 17.76 -3.83
C TYR A 14 29.44 17.92 -4.70
N ALA A 15 29.29 17.86 -6.03
CA ALA A 15 30.39 18.00 -6.96
C ALA A 15 31.02 19.38 -6.86
N GLN A 16 30.24 20.46 -6.74
CA GLN A 16 30.73 21.82 -6.50
C GLN A 16 31.51 21.92 -5.18
N ALA A 17 30.96 21.37 -4.09
CA ALA A 17 31.56 21.45 -2.76
C ALA A 17 32.90 20.70 -2.67
N HIS A 18 33.17 19.76 -3.58
CA HIS A 18 34.36 18.91 -3.60
C HIS A 18 35.25 19.08 -4.83
N ASP A 19 35.02 20.12 -5.62
CA ASP A 19 35.80 20.43 -6.86
C ASP A 19 35.86 19.22 -7.83
N ILE A 20 34.75 18.48 -7.96
CA ILE A 20 34.62 17.33 -8.86
C ILE A 20 34.22 17.85 -10.25
N GLU A 21 34.94 17.40 -11.29
CA GLU A 21 34.61 17.74 -12.67
C GLU A 21 33.19 17.28 -13.03
N MET A 22 32.42 18.18 -13.64
CA MET A 22 31.05 17.93 -14.10
C MET A 22 30.97 17.97 -15.62
N ILE A 23 30.58 16.87 -16.24
CA ILE A 23 30.41 16.74 -17.68
C ILE A 23 28.94 16.74 -18.01
N GLN A 24 28.48 17.75 -18.74
CA GLN A 24 27.13 17.80 -19.25
C GLN A 24 26.92 16.71 -20.31
N VAL A 25 25.88 15.88 -20.16
CA VAL A 25 25.58 14.80 -21.10
C VAL A 25 24.20 14.90 -21.76
N ILE A 26 23.40 15.88 -21.39
CA ILE A 26 22.10 16.18 -22.05
C ILE A 26 22.12 17.65 -22.48
N ASP A 27 21.87 17.88 -23.77
CA ASP A 27 21.78 19.22 -24.37
C ASP A 27 20.45 19.90 -23.98
N GLY A 28 20.44 21.23 -23.92
CA GLY A 28 19.21 22.00 -23.78
C GLY A 28 19.17 23.03 -22.64
N ALA A 29 20.19 23.06 -21.76
CA ALA A 29 20.30 24.11 -20.74
C ALA A 29 21.76 24.37 -20.36
N ASP A 30 22.01 25.54 -19.76
CA ASP A 30 23.26 25.84 -19.08
C ASP A 30 23.25 25.21 -17.68
N VAL A 31 24.27 24.41 -17.37
CA VAL A 31 24.43 23.70 -16.09
C VAL A 31 25.53 24.32 -15.22
N SER A 32 25.88 25.60 -15.42
CA SER A 32 26.90 26.28 -14.64
C SER A 32 26.50 26.58 -13.20
N GLU A 33 25.21 26.85 -12.95
CA GLU A 33 24.71 27.28 -11.64
C GLU A 33 23.82 26.23 -10.97
N HIS A 34 23.17 25.36 -11.73
CA HIS A 34 22.27 24.31 -11.21
C HIS A 34 22.15 23.13 -12.18
N ALA A 35 21.72 21.98 -11.67
CA ALA A 35 21.53 20.80 -12.48
C ALA A 35 20.33 20.95 -13.46
N PHE A 36 20.48 20.37 -14.64
CA PHE A 36 19.38 20.19 -15.61
C PHE A 36 18.65 18.89 -15.32
N GLU A 37 17.61 18.97 -14.52
CA GLU A 37 16.95 17.80 -13.94
C GLU A 37 15.95 17.13 -14.89
N LYS A 38 15.57 15.90 -14.54
CA LYS A 38 14.67 15.05 -15.34
C LYS A 38 13.36 15.74 -15.76
N HIS A 39 12.76 16.54 -14.90
CA HIS A 39 11.52 17.26 -15.20
C HIS A 39 11.69 18.36 -16.26
N ASP A 40 12.93 18.80 -16.48
CA ASP A 40 13.25 19.84 -17.44
C ASP A 40 13.53 19.29 -18.84
N TYR A 41 14.04 18.09 -18.98
CA TYR A 41 14.41 17.52 -20.28
C TYR A 41 13.53 16.36 -20.78
N LEU A 42 12.90 15.61 -19.88
CA LEU A 42 12.12 14.42 -20.27
C LEU A 42 10.89 14.81 -21.10
N GLY A 43 10.73 14.15 -22.25
CA GLY A 43 9.61 14.42 -23.19
C GLY A 43 9.77 15.68 -24.03
N LYS A 44 10.91 16.38 -23.95
CA LYS A 44 11.18 17.61 -24.73
C LYS A 44 12.07 17.39 -25.95
N GLY A 45 12.42 16.13 -26.24
CA GLY A 45 13.25 15.78 -27.39
C GLY A 45 14.73 16.19 -27.25
N CYS A 46 15.18 16.44 -26.00
CA CYS A 46 16.58 16.74 -25.72
C CYS A 46 17.48 15.57 -26.13
N LYS A 47 18.69 15.89 -26.56
CA LYS A 47 19.67 14.92 -27.10
C LYS A 47 20.85 14.73 -26.17
N LEU A 48 21.49 13.58 -26.27
CA LEU A 48 22.74 13.32 -25.59
C LEU A 48 23.89 14.07 -26.29
N ILE A 49 24.80 14.62 -25.47
CA ILE A 49 26.09 15.18 -25.86
C ILE A 49 27.18 14.50 -25.00
N ASN A 50 28.41 14.55 -25.39
CA ASN A 50 29.57 13.99 -24.66
C ASN A 50 29.34 12.53 -24.21
N SER A 51 28.70 11.73 -25.03
CA SER A 51 28.17 10.37 -24.66
C SER A 51 28.60 9.29 -25.67
N GLU A 52 29.81 9.41 -26.22
CA GLU A 52 30.40 8.46 -27.18
C GLU A 52 29.44 8.13 -28.33
N GLU A 53 29.20 6.85 -28.59
CA GLU A 53 28.32 6.36 -29.66
C GLU A 53 26.84 6.75 -29.47
N PHE A 54 26.42 7.18 -28.29
CA PHE A 54 25.05 7.62 -28.00
C PHE A 54 24.84 9.13 -28.21
N THR A 55 25.90 9.87 -28.50
CA THR A 55 25.82 11.32 -28.77
C THR A 55 24.90 11.61 -29.97
N GLY A 56 23.99 12.56 -29.80
CA GLY A 56 22.98 12.94 -30.79
C GLY A 56 21.68 12.15 -30.71
N MET A 57 21.61 11.07 -29.94
CA MET A 57 20.34 10.34 -29.69
C MET A 57 19.44 11.16 -28.78
N VAL A 58 18.13 11.05 -29.00
CA VAL A 58 17.12 11.56 -28.05
C VAL A 58 17.23 10.78 -26.73
N VAL A 59 17.05 11.45 -25.60
CA VAL A 59 17.27 10.88 -24.25
C VAL A 59 16.48 9.58 -24.04
N GLU A 60 15.23 9.53 -24.49
CA GLU A 60 14.37 8.36 -24.34
C GLU A 60 14.92 7.15 -25.11
N ASP A 61 15.33 7.36 -26.36
CA ASP A 61 15.90 6.30 -27.21
C ASP A 61 17.29 5.87 -26.71
N ALA A 62 18.10 6.82 -26.28
CA ALA A 62 19.41 6.55 -25.71
C ALA A 62 19.33 5.68 -24.45
N LYS A 63 18.37 5.93 -23.57
CA LYS A 63 18.14 5.13 -22.37
C LYS A 63 17.89 3.66 -22.71
N GLU A 64 17.08 3.40 -23.72
CA GLU A 64 16.81 2.03 -24.18
C GLU A 64 18.06 1.39 -24.79
N ALA A 65 18.79 2.12 -25.63
CA ALA A 65 20.01 1.64 -26.29
C ALA A 65 21.14 1.35 -25.31
N ILE A 66 21.37 2.23 -24.33
CA ILE A 66 22.37 2.05 -23.26
C ILE A 66 22.01 0.83 -22.41
N THR A 67 20.74 0.72 -22.01
CA THR A 67 20.28 -0.43 -21.23
C THR A 67 20.52 -1.74 -21.98
N ALA A 68 20.17 -1.81 -23.25
CA ALA A 68 20.38 -3.00 -24.09
C ALA A 68 21.87 -3.35 -24.24
N LYS A 69 22.76 -2.34 -24.40
CA LYS A 69 24.22 -2.54 -24.45
C LYS A 69 24.73 -3.15 -23.15
N LEU A 70 24.33 -2.59 -22.01
CA LEU A 70 24.79 -3.06 -20.70
C LEU A 70 24.24 -4.47 -20.37
N GLU A 71 23.00 -4.79 -20.77
CA GLU A 71 22.45 -6.15 -20.66
C GLU A 71 23.26 -7.16 -21.48
N LYS A 72 23.62 -6.79 -22.72
CA LYS A 72 24.46 -7.63 -23.59
C LYS A 72 25.85 -7.87 -23.01
N MET A 73 26.38 -6.90 -22.28
CA MET A 73 27.66 -7.03 -21.57
C MET A 73 27.55 -7.87 -20.28
N GLY A 74 26.34 -8.23 -19.84
CA GLY A 74 26.09 -8.98 -18.62
C GLY A 74 26.29 -8.18 -17.32
N VAL A 75 26.38 -6.84 -17.40
CA VAL A 75 26.64 -5.95 -16.24
C VAL A 75 25.38 -5.21 -15.77
N ALA A 76 24.27 -5.35 -16.47
CA ALA A 76 22.96 -4.78 -16.09
C ALA A 76 21.83 -5.76 -16.36
N LYS A 77 20.69 -5.50 -15.72
CA LYS A 77 19.44 -6.20 -15.95
C LYS A 77 18.30 -5.21 -15.85
N ARG A 78 17.42 -5.21 -16.86
CA ARG A 78 16.19 -4.40 -16.80
C ARG A 78 15.28 -4.93 -15.69
N THR A 79 14.81 -4.05 -14.83
CA THR A 79 13.89 -4.37 -13.75
C THR A 79 12.69 -3.43 -13.77
N VAL A 80 11.54 -3.94 -13.38
CA VAL A 80 10.33 -3.15 -13.18
C VAL A 80 10.13 -3.00 -11.68
N ASN A 81 10.20 -1.76 -11.21
CA ASN A 81 9.91 -1.42 -9.83
C ASN A 81 8.56 -0.71 -9.75
N TYR A 82 7.66 -1.26 -8.96
CA TYR A 82 6.36 -0.64 -8.72
C TYR A 82 6.48 0.42 -7.62
N LYS A 83 5.94 1.62 -7.86
CA LYS A 83 5.77 2.66 -6.83
C LYS A 83 4.59 2.31 -5.93
N PHE A 84 4.61 1.13 -5.35
CA PHE A 84 3.57 0.62 -4.48
C PHE A 84 4.22 0.27 -3.14
N ARG A 85 3.62 0.74 -2.05
CA ARG A 85 4.03 0.28 -0.72
C ARG A 85 3.36 -1.05 -0.46
N GLU A 86 4.14 -2.05 -0.10
CA GLU A 86 3.62 -3.34 0.33
C GLU A 86 2.63 -3.15 1.49
N TRP A 87 1.56 -3.89 1.44
CA TRP A 87 0.63 -3.93 2.55
C TRP A 87 1.25 -4.76 3.68
N ILE A 88 1.70 -4.08 4.72
CA ILE A 88 2.15 -4.77 5.94
C ILE A 88 0.90 -5.36 6.58
N PHE A 89 0.73 -6.66 6.44
CA PHE A 89 -0.49 -7.35 6.86
C PHE A 89 -0.49 -7.66 8.36
N ALA A 90 0.64 -7.99 8.96
CA ALA A 90 0.78 -8.31 10.37
C ALA A 90 0.72 -7.07 11.27
N ARG A 91 -0.05 -7.12 12.34
CA ARG A 91 -0.16 -6.08 13.37
C ARG A 91 0.19 -6.65 14.74
N GLN A 92 0.97 -5.90 15.50
CA GLN A 92 1.31 -6.20 16.90
C GLN A 92 0.24 -5.58 17.81
N ARG A 93 -1.02 -5.97 17.58
CA ARG A 93 -2.20 -5.51 18.34
C ARG A 93 -3.05 -6.70 18.72
N TYR A 94 -3.75 -6.60 19.85
CA TYR A 94 -4.67 -7.65 20.28
C TYR A 94 -5.94 -7.66 19.41
N TRP A 95 -6.56 -6.50 19.24
CA TRP A 95 -7.80 -6.38 18.46
C TRP A 95 -7.53 -6.47 16.96
N GLY A 96 -7.95 -7.56 16.39
CA GLY A 96 -7.86 -7.90 14.98
C GLY A 96 -8.10 -9.39 14.79
N GLU A 97 -8.35 -9.83 13.57
CA GLU A 97 -8.47 -11.24 13.24
C GLU A 97 -7.10 -11.94 13.44
N PRO A 98 -7.03 -13.04 14.22
CA PRO A 98 -5.78 -13.77 14.36
C PRO A 98 -5.39 -14.47 13.04
N VAL A 99 -4.10 -14.59 12.81
CA VAL A 99 -3.58 -15.29 11.62
C VAL A 99 -3.54 -16.81 11.91
N PRO A 100 -4.28 -17.65 11.17
CA PRO A 100 -4.42 -19.07 11.49
C PRO A 100 -3.23 -19.89 11.00
N CYS A 101 -2.04 -19.61 11.51
CA CYS A 101 -0.85 -20.36 11.18
C CYS A 101 0.08 -20.62 12.38
N VAL A 102 0.92 -21.63 12.21
CA VAL A 102 1.89 -22.13 13.18
C VAL A 102 3.25 -22.21 12.51
N TYR A 103 4.26 -21.68 13.17
CA TYR A 103 5.66 -21.84 12.79
C TYR A 103 6.21 -23.09 13.45
N LYS A 104 6.63 -24.05 12.62
CA LYS A 104 7.26 -25.29 13.11
C LYS A 104 8.74 -25.06 13.43
N GLU A 105 9.34 -26.00 14.16
CA GLU A 105 10.77 -25.95 14.53
C GLU A 105 11.71 -25.96 13.31
N ASP A 106 11.29 -26.58 12.21
CA ASP A 106 12.03 -26.61 10.95
C ASP A 106 11.94 -25.32 10.12
N GLY A 107 11.22 -24.29 10.65
CA GLY A 107 10.99 -23.03 9.98
C GLY A 107 9.86 -23.03 8.94
N SER A 108 9.23 -24.18 8.70
CA SER A 108 8.06 -24.25 7.80
C SER A 108 6.79 -23.74 8.48
N ILE A 109 5.84 -23.26 7.67
CA ILE A 109 4.55 -22.75 8.14
C ILE A 109 3.50 -23.84 7.95
N TYR A 110 2.72 -24.09 9.00
CA TYR A 110 1.53 -24.93 8.98
C TYR A 110 0.28 -24.05 9.14
N PHE A 111 -0.65 -24.15 8.22
CA PHE A 111 -1.96 -23.48 8.32
C PHE A 111 -2.92 -24.37 9.08
N LEU A 112 -3.69 -23.76 9.99
CA LEU A 112 -4.70 -24.49 10.76
C LEU A 112 -5.76 -25.06 9.80
N PRO A 113 -6.18 -26.32 9.99
CA PRO A 113 -7.27 -26.91 9.19
C PRO A 113 -8.63 -26.31 9.55
N ASP A 114 -9.61 -26.51 8.69
CA ASP A 114 -10.94 -25.89 8.79
C ASP A 114 -11.68 -26.26 10.08
N ASP A 115 -11.45 -27.44 10.61
CA ASP A 115 -12.06 -27.91 11.87
C ASP A 115 -11.46 -27.25 13.13
N GLU A 116 -10.36 -26.52 12.99
CA GLU A 116 -9.77 -25.68 14.05
C GLU A 116 -10.14 -24.19 13.90
N LEU A 117 -10.99 -23.84 12.93
CA LEU A 117 -11.48 -22.49 12.71
C LEU A 117 -12.94 -22.32 13.23
N PRO A 118 -13.31 -21.13 13.68
CA PRO A 118 -12.51 -19.92 13.80
C PRO A 118 -11.47 -19.97 14.91
N LEU A 119 -10.26 -19.46 14.64
CA LEU A 119 -9.24 -19.27 15.66
C LEU A 119 -9.67 -18.12 16.59
N VAL A 120 -9.93 -18.43 17.85
CA VAL A 120 -10.39 -17.45 18.84
C VAL A 120 -9.22 -16.86 19.60
N LEU A 121 -9.25 -15.54 19.80
CA LEU A 121 -8.27 -14.83 20.63
C LEU A 121 -8.43 -15.24 22.11
N PRO A 122 -7.32 -15.49 22.82
CA PRO A 122 -7.34 -15.80 24.24
C PRO A 122 -7.60 -14.53 25.07
N GLU A 123 -8.22 -14.65 26.21
CA GLU A 123 -8.25 -13.57 27.20
C GLU A 123 -6.84 -13.30 27.74
N LEU A 124 -6.53 -12.03 27.97
CA LEU A 124 -5.24 -11.59 28.52
C LEU A 124 -5.48 -10.70 29.75
N GLU A 125 -4.61 -10.80 30.73
CA GLU A 125 -4.58 -9.86 31.87
C GLU A 125 -4.14 -8.45 31.45
N ASP A 126 -3.25 -8.36 30.44
CA ASP A 126 -2.76 -7.11 29.87
C ASP A 126 -2.77 -7.16 28.35
N TYR A 127 -3.57 -6.30 27.73
CA TYR A 127 -3.72 -6.18 26.27
C TYR A 127 -2.67 -5.28 25.63
N LYS A 128 -1.67 -4.82 26.38
CA LYS A 128 -0.57 -3.99 25.86
C LYS A 128 0.60 -4.87 25.45
N GLY A 129 1.18 -4.55 24.32
CA GLY A 129 2.46 -5.12 23.93
C GLY A 129 3.58 -4.64 24.86
N LYS A 130 4.53 -5.52 25.17
CA LYS A 130 5.70 -5.21 25.99
C LYS A 130 6.98 -5.35 25.15
N ASN A 131 7.90 -4.40 25.33
CA ASN A 131 9.21 -4.44 24.66
C ASN A 131 9.12 -4.61 23.12
N GLY A 132 8.15 -3.97 22.47
CA GLY A 132 7.94 -4.06 21.02
C GLY A 132 7.31 -5.38 20.54
N LYS A 133 6.94 -6.28 21.45
CA LYS A 133 6.27 -7.54 21.12
C LYS A 133 4.76 -7.39 21.09
N ALA A 134 4.09 -8.24 20.30
CA ALA A 134 2.65 -8.30 20.23
C ALA A 134 2.03 -8.71 21.59
N PRO A 135 0.83 -8.23 21.94
CA PRO A 135 0.15 -8.66 23.19
C PRO A 135 -0.05 -10.17 23.29
N LEU A 136 -0.32 -10.85 22.17
CA LEU A 136 -0.50 -12.32 22.12
C LEU A 136 0.76 -13.11 22.48
N GLU A 137 1.94 -12.48 22.47
CA GLU A 137 3.17 -13.09 23.00
C GLU A 137 3.06 -13.45 24.50
N ASN A 138 2.19 -12.74 25.23
CA ASN A 138 1.94 -13.00 26.64
C ASN A 138 1.03 -14.21 26.88
N ALA A 139 0.31 -14.68 25.84
CA ALA A 139 -0.57 -15.86 25.91
C ALA A 139 0.25 -17.15 25.73
N THR A 140 1.06 -17.48 26.70
CA THR A 140 2.05 -18.57 26.60
C THR A 140 1.44 -19.94 26.26
N GLU A 141 0.31 -20.30 26.86
CA GLU A 141 -0.39 -21.55 26.57
C GLU A 141 -1.01 -21.53 25.17
N TRP A 142 -1.76 -20.46 24.83
CA TRP A 142 -2.40 -20.30 23.53
C TRP A 142 -1.36 -20.27 22.39
N LYS A 143 -0.21 -19.68 22.62
CA LYS A 143 0.86 -19.58 21.63
C LYS A 143 1.45 -20.95 21.28
N GLN A 144 1.53 -21.87 22.21
CA GLN A 144 2.03 -23.22 21.94
C GLN A 144 1.01 -24.05 21.16
N TYR A 145 1.48 -24.76 20.17
CA TYR A 145 0.67 -25.65 19.36
C TYR A 145 1.30 -27.05 19.35
N ASP A 146 0.50 -28.04 19.77
CA ASP A 146 0.88 -29.47 19.74
C ASP A 146 -0.38 -30.27 19.44
N ARG A 147 -0.76 -30.36 18.17
CA ARG A 147 -1.94 -31.11 17.69
C ARG A 147 -1.65 -31.70 16.32
N ASN A 148 -2.38 -32.77 15.98
CA ASN A 148 -2.34 -33.41 14.67
C ASN A 148 -0.91 -33.83 14.23
N GLY A 149 -0.04 -34.17 15.20
CA GLY A 149 1.36 -34.47 14.92
C GLY A 149 2.25 -33.29 14.55
N VAL A 150 1.72 -32.07 14.66
CA VAL A 150 2.44 -30.83 14.41
C VAL A 150 2.74 -30.12 15.73
N LYS A 151 4.01 -29.78 15.93
CA LYS A 151 4.47 -28.95 17.05
C LYS A 151 5.02 -27.63 16.53
N GLY A 152 4.73 -26.55 17.24
CA GLY A 152 5.24 -25.24 16.87
C GLY A 152 4.67 -24.10 17.69
N THR A 153 4.81 -22.90 17.16
CA THR A 153 4.35 -21.66 17.80
C THR A 153 3.36 -20.97 16.90
N ARG A 154 2.15 -20.64 17.42
CA ARG A 154 1.19 -19.83 16.68
C ARG A 154 1.72 -18.44 16.38
N GLU A 155 1.27 -17.89 15.24
CA GLU A 155 1.47 -16.48 14.93
C GLU A 155 0.80 -15.61 16.00
N THR A 156 1.53 -14.62 16.51
CA THR A 156 1.06 -13.72 17.58
C THR A 156 0.65 -12.34 17.08
N SER A 157 0.87 -12.07 15.81
CA SER A 157 0.30 -10.89 15.15
C SER A 157 -1.17 -11.11 14.80
N THR A 158 -1.90 -10.02 14.69
CA THR A 158 -3.26 -10.03 14.15
C THR A 158 -3.28 -9.39 12.76
N MET A 159 -4.34 -9.63 11.99
CA MET A 159 -4.58 -8.97 10.71
C MET A 159 -4.87 -7.48 10.94
N PRO A 160 -4.65 -6.60 9.95
CA PRO A 160 -5.01 -5.20 10.08
C PRO A 160 -6.53 -5.05 10.18
N GLY A 161 -7.00 -4.01 10.89
CA GLY A 161 -8.42 -3.73 11.03
C GLY A 161 -9.17 -3.53 9.70
N SER A 162 -8.43 -3.32 8.60
CA SER A 162 -8.98 -3.27 7.23
C SER A 162 -9.17 -4.65 6.60
N ALA A 163 -8.74 -5.75 7.20
CA ALA A 163 -8.88 -7.08 6.60
C ALA A 163 -10.36 -7.47 6.48
N GLY A 164 -11.09 -7.49 7.58
CA GLY A 164 -12.53 -7.78 7.59
C GLY A 164 -13.33 -6.72 6.82
N SER A 165 -13.04 -5.44 6.99
CA SER A 165 -13.75 -4.36 6.30
C SER A 165 -13.50 -4.33 4.78
N SER A 166 -12.48 -5.03 4.29
CA SER A 166 -12.19 -5.10 2.86
C SER A 166 -13.22 -5.88 2.04
N TRP A 167 -14.02 -6.72 2.66
CA TRP A 167 -15.01 -7.57 2.00
C TRP A 167 -16.40 -7.54 2.65
N TYR A 168 -16.66 -6.67 3.63
CA TYR A 168 -17.88 -6.61 4.39
C TYR A 168 -19.14 -6.48 3.53
N TYR A 169 -19.05 -5.74 2.42
CA TYR A 169 -20.17 -5.53 1.49
C TYR A 169 -20.65 -6.82 0.84
N MET A 170 -19.76 -7.80 0.63
CA MET A 170 -20.15 -9.14 0.18
C MET A 170 -20.89 -9.90 1.28
N ARG A 171 -20.40 -9.85 2.51
CA ARG A 171 -21.03 -10.51 3.65
C ARG A 171 -22.41 -9.94 3.96
N TYR A 172 -22.63 -8.65 3.72
CA TYR A 172 -23.94 -8.02 3.86
C TYR A 172 -25.02 -8.57 2.93
N ILE A 173 -24.62 -9.13 1.80
CA ILE A 173 -25.56 -9.78 0.86
C ILE A 173 -26.17 -11.06 1.48
N ASP A 174 -25.39 -11.76 2.31
CA ASP A 174 -25.80 -13.01 2.93
C ASP A 174 -25.22 -13.15 4.35
N PRO A 175 -25.71 -12.34 5.32
CA PRO A 175 -25.06 -12.19 6.62
C PRO A 175 -25.21 -13.40 7.56
N HIS A 176 -26.18 -14.29 7.30
CA HIS A 176 -26.49 -15.43 8.14
C HIS A 176 -25.99 -16.76 7.57
N ASN A 177 -25.23 -16.75 6.51
CA ASN A 177 -24.68 -17.96 5.92
C ASN A 177 -23.58 -18.54 6.82
N ASP A 178 -23.75 -19.77 7.24
CA ASP A 178 -22.82 -20.53 8.10
C ASP A 178 -21.94 -21.53 7.33
N LYS A 179 -22.14 -21.64 6.00
CA LYS A 179 -21.45 -22.60 5.16
C LYS A 179 -20.38 -21.97 4.28
N GLU A 180 -20.63 -20.75 3.83
CA GLU A 180 -19.72 -20.00 2.97
C GLU A 180 -19.78 -18.49 3.32
N PHE A 181 -18.80 -17.71 2.85
CA PHE A 181 -18.74 -16.29 3.20
C PHE A 181 -19.91 -15.47 2.65
N ALA A 182 -20.51 -15.90 1.53
CA ALA A 182 -21.78 -15.43 0.98
C ALA A 182 -22.19 -16.36 -0.17
N ASN A 183 -23.50 -16.57 -0.34
CA ASN A 183 -24.03 -17.41 -1.40
C ASN A 183 -23.67 -16.88 -2.79
N GLN A 184 -23.14 -17.75 -3.65
CA GLN A 184 -22.62 -17.37 -4.98
C GLN A 184 -23.69 -16.83 -5.93
N GLU A 185 -24.91 -17.34 -5.87
CA GLU A 185 -26.01 -16.84 -6.71
C GLU A 185 -26.48 -15.45 -6.26
N LEU A 186 -26.49 -15.20 -4.94
CA LEU A 186 -26.79 -13.87 -4.42
C LEU A 186 -25.68 -12.87 -4.79
N LEU A 187 -24.41 -13.29 -4.73
CA LEU A 187 -23.30 -12.44 -5.19
C LEU A 187 -23.40 -12.10 -6.66
N LYS A 188 -23.72 -13.06 -7.53
CA LYS A 188 -23.92 -12.82 -8.96
C LYS A 188 -25.08 -11.85 -9.23
N HIS A 189 -26.10 -11.88 -8.41
CA HIS A 189 -27.27 -11.00 -8.55
C HIS A 189 -26.97 -9.56 -8.10
N TRP A 190 -26.31 -9.39 -6.93
CA TRP A 190 -26.15 -8.10 -6.30
C TRP A 190 -24.83 -7.37 -6.60
N MET A 191 -23.80 -8.10 -7.02
CA MET A 191 -22.51 -7.49 -7.35
C MET A 191 -22.43 -7.06 -8.83
N PRO A 192 -21.66 -6.00 -9.14
CA PRO A 192 -20.95 -5.09 -8.24
C PRO A 192 -21.89 -4.09 -7.54
N VAL A 193 -21.42 -3.50 -6.45
CA VAL A 193 -22.13 -2.43 -5.74
C VAL A 193 -22.38 -1.23 -6.66
N ASP A 194 -23.62 -0.78 -6.81
CA ASP A 194 -23.98 0.27 -7.78
C ASP A 194 -23.46 1.65 -7.39
N LEU A 195 -23.57 1.98 -6.11
CA LEU A 195 -23.16 3.27 -5.57
C LEU A 195 -22.46 3.10 -4.23
N TYR A 196 -21.24 3.61 -4.14
CA TYR A 196 -20.45 3.63 -2.92
C TYR A 196 -20.22 5.06 -2.47
N VAL A 197 -20.62 5.38 -1.25
CA VAL A 197 -20.53 6.74 -0.70
C VAL A 197 -19.52 6.74 0.43
N GLY A 198 -18.53 7.61 0.35
CA GLY A 198 -17.51 7.71 1.40
C GLY A 198 -16.50 8.83 1.14
N GLY A 199 -15.74 9.17 2.17
CA GLY A 199 -14.73 10.23 2.09
C GLY A 199 -13.58 9.91 1.12
N PRO A 200 -12.95 10.95 0.53
CA PRO A 200 -11.86 10.78 -0.43
C PRO A 200 -10.62 10.12 0.18
N GLU A 201 -10.43 10.18 1.49
CA GLU A 201 -9.34 9.54 2.22
C GLU A 201 -9.36 8.00 2.09
N HIS A 202 -10.50 7.41 1.79
CA HIS A 202 -10.63 5.97 1.60
C HIS A 202 -10.11 5.47 0.25
N ALA A 203 -9.82 6.38 -0.70
CA ALA A 203 -9.26 6.01 -2.00
C ALA A 203 -7.92 5.27 -1.88
N VAL A 204 -7.06 5.70 -0.96
CA VAL A 204 -5.75 5.08 -0.67
C VAL A 204 -5.77 4.14 0.54
N GLY A 205 -6.93 3.92 1.12
CA GLY A 205 -7.16 3.03 2.28
C GLY A 205 -8.15 1.93 1.94
N HIS A 206 -9.34 2.02 2.51
CA HIS A 206 -10.39 1.01 2.40
C HIS A 206 -10.72 0.59 0.96
N LEU A 207 -10.87 1.53 0.03
CA LEU A 207 -11.22 1.21 -1.36
C LEU A 207 -10.10 0.44 -2.07
N MET A 208 -8.85 0.81 -1.83
CA MET A 208 -7.72 0.08 -2.40
C MET A 208 -7.65 -1.35 -1.86
N TYR A 209 -7.80 -1.53 -0.55
CA TYR A 209 -7.78 -2.86 0.06
C TYR A 209 -8.98 -3.70 -0.36
N SER A 210 -10.17 -3.11 -0.46
CA SER A 210 -11.37 -3.80 -0.99
C SER A 210 -11.16 -4.30 -2.42
N ARG A 211 -10.51 -3.51 -3.27
CA ARG A 211 -10.20 -3.90 -4.66
C ARG A 211 -9.16 -5.00 -4.73
N ILE A 212 -8.11 -4.94 -3.91
CA ILE A 212 -7.09 -6.01 -3.81
C ILE A 212 -7.76 -7.30 -3.35
N TRP A 213 -8.57 -7.24 -2.29
CA TRP A 213 -9.27 -8.39 -1.73
C TRP A 213 -10.27 -8.99 -2.73
N ASN A 214 -11.09 -8.13 -3.36
CA ASN A 214 -12.03 -8.58 -4.38
C ASN A 214 -11.34 -9.22 -5.57
N ARG A 215 -10.19 -8.68 -6.00
CA ARG A 215 -9.42 -9.24 -7.09
C ARG A 215 -8.90 -10.63 -6.77
N PHE A 216 -8.37 -10.82 -5.57
CA PHE A 216 -7.97 -12.14 -5.09
C PHE A 216 -9.15 -13.12 -5.09
N LEU A 217 -10.29 -12.72 -4.53
CA LEU A 217 -11.50 -13.54 -4.52
C LEU A 217 -12.01 -13.85 -5.93
N PHE A 218 -11.92 -12.90 -6.86
CA PHE A 218 -12.28 -13.13 -8.25
C PHE A 218 -11.35 -14.17 -8.91
N ASP A 219 -10.04 -14.07 -8.70
CA ASP A 219 -9.06 -15.00 -9.25
C ASP A 219 -9.21 -16.42 -8.64
N GLN A 220 -9.77 -16.52 -7.42
CA GLN A 220 -10.17 -17.80 -6.79
C GLN A 220 -11.57 -18.30 -7.21
N GLY A 221 -12.30 -17.58 -8.07
CA GLY A 221 -13.67 -17.92 -8.47
C GLY A 221 -14.74 -17.66 -7.41
N LEU A 222 -14.41 -16.92 -6.35
CA LEU A 222 -15.29 -16.63 -5.23
C LEU A 222 -16.02 -15.29 -5.35
N SER A 223 -15.55 -14.38 -6.19
CA SER A 223 -16.27 -13.15 -6.55
C SER A 223 -16.69 -13.20 -8.01
N PRO A 224 -17.92 -12.79 -8.38
CA PRO A 224 -18.38 -12.79 -9.76
C PRO A 224 -17.84 -11.63 -10.59
N VAL A 225 -17.21 -10.64 -9.97
CA VAL A 225 -16.80 -9.38 -10.61
C VAL A 225 -15.36 -9.00 -10.29
N LYS A 226 -14.68 -8.38 -11.26
CA LYS A 226 -13.30 -7.90 -11.08
C LYS A 226 -13.23 -6.61 -10.27
N GLU A 227 -14.21 -5.71 -10.43
CA GLU A 227 -14.30 -4.44 -9.72
C GLU A 227 -15.53 -4.44 -8.82
N PRO A 228 -15.37 -4.19 -7.51
CA PRO A 228 -16.45 -4.31 -6.55
C PRO A 228 -17.46 -3.16 -6.60
N PHE A 229 -17.06 -1.97 -7.08
CA PHE A 229 -17.87 -0.76 -7.04
C PHE A 229 -18.01 -0.15 -8.43
N LYS A 230 -19.24 0.16 -8.88
CA LYS A 230 -19.50 0.82 -10.16
C LYS A 230 -19.23 2.32 -10.10
N LYS A 231 -19.63 2.96 -9.01
CA LYS A 231 -19.54 4.41 -8.85
C LYS A 231 -19.20 4.78 -7.42
N LEU A 232 -18.20 5.66 -7.28
CA LEU A 232 -17.87 6.31 -6.01
C LEU A 232 -18.41 7.73 -6.02
N VAL A 233 -19.09 8.11 -4.94
CA VAL A 233 -19.46 9.49 -4.63
C VAL A 233 -18.84 9.85 -3.30
N HIS A 234 -17.96 10.84 -3.30
CA HIS A 234 -17.42 11.38 -2.06
C HIS A 234 -18.05 12.75 -1.76
N GLN A 235 -18.39 12.97 -0.51
CA GLN A 235 -19.07 14.20 -0.05
C GLN A 235 -18.08 15.33 0.30
N GLY A 236 -16.80 15.18 0.00
CA GLY A 236 -15.76 16.11 0.41
C GLY A 236 -15.36 15.96 1.88
N MET A 237 -14.67 16.96 2.40
CA MET A 237 -14.23 17.01 3.80
C MET A 237 -14.87 18.16 4.53
N ILE A 238 -15.26 17.92 5.78
CA ILE A 238 -15.73 18.99 6.67
C ILE A 238 -14.51 19.75 7.18
N LEU A 239 -14.49 21.05 6.92
CA LEU A 239 -13.40 21.93 7.28
C LEU A 239 -13.73 22.70 8.56
N GLY A 240 -12.71 22.94 9.38
CA GLY A 240 -12.80 23.88 10.50
C GLY A 240 -12.79 25.32 10.02
N SER A 241 -12.93 26.27 10.94
CA SER A 241 -12.89 27.71 10.65
C SER A 241 -11.56 28.17 10.04
N ASN A 242 -10.51 27.40 10.19
CA ASN A 242 -9.18 27.62 9.60
C ASN A 242 -9.04 27.05 8.16
N GLY A 243 -10.09 26.48 7.58
CA GLY A 243 -10.05 25.86 6.24
C GLY A 243 -9.33 24.51 6.17
N ILE A 244 -8.94 23.95 7.31
CA ILE A 244 -8.26 22.62 7.40
C ILE A 244 -9.29 21.58 7.82
N LYS A 245 -9.11 20.32 7.36
CA LYS A 245 -9.94 19.19 7.77
C LYS A 245 -10.10 19.16 9.31
N MET A 246 -11.34 19.15 9.79
CA MET A 246 -11.62 19.03 11.21
C MET A 246 -11.05 17.73 11.78
N GLY A 247 -10.40 17.81 12.91
CA GLY A 247 -9.80 16.65 13.58
C GLY A 247 -9.25 16.97 14.96
N LYS A 248 -8.93 15.94 15.70
CA LYS A 248 -8.42 16.07 17.08
C LYS A 248 -7.10 16.85 17.22
N ARG A 249 -6.39 17.05 16.10
CA ARG A 249 -5.10 17.75 16.09
C ARG A 249 -5.26 19.26 16.37
N PHE A 250 -6.41 19.84 15.96
CA PHE A 250 -6.72 21.26 16.12
C PHE A 250 -8.13 21.40 16.69
N PRO A 251 -8.33 21.05 17.98
CA PRO A 251 -9.64 21.00 18.61
C PRO A 251 -10.30 22.38 18.67
N GLU A 252 -9.53 23.45 18.73
CA GLU A 252 -9.99 24.84 18.77
C GLU A 252 -10.72 25.30 17.49
N PHE A 253 -10.48 24.61 16.36
CA PHE A 253 -11.14 24.89 15.08
C PHE A 253 -12.28 23.92 14.76
N VAL A 254 -12.59 23.00 15.69
CA VAL A 254 -13.71 22.08 15.51
C VAL A 254 -15.02 22.86 15.71
N VAL A 255 -15.85 22.86 14.69
CA VAL A 255 -17.18 23.47 14.72
C VAL A 255 -18.16 22.44 15.28
N ASN A 256 -18.86 22.79 16.35
CA ASN A 256 -19.90 21.94 16.90
C ASN A 256 -21.12 21.95 15.96
N PRO A 257 -21.55 20.81 15.41
CA PRO A 257 -22.71 20.72 14.53
C PRO A 257 -24.00 21.30 15.13
N SER A 258 -24.15 21.23 16.46
CA SER A 258 -25.30 21.80 17.16
C SER A 258 -25.31 23.32 17.25
N ALA A 259 -24.17 23.96 17.02
CA ALA A 259 -24.00 25.42 17.06
C ALA A 259 -24.05 26.07 15.69
N VAL A 260 -24.18 25.31 14.61
CA VAL A 260 -24.11 25.80 13.22
C VAL A 260 -25.46 25.62 12.57
N SER A 261 -26.02 26.72 12.07
CA SER A 261 -27.19 26.66 11.19
C SER A 261 -26.82 25.93 9.90
N TYR A 262 -27.73 25.14 9.32
CA TYR A 262 -27.56 24.32 8.10
C TYR A 262 -26.93 25.04 6.89
N THR A 263 -26.90 26.36 6.91
CA THR A 263 -26.36 27.22 5.83
C THR A 263 -24.85 27.31 5.80
N HIS A 264 -24.12 26.82 6.81
CA HIS A 264 -22.65 27.00 6.94
C HIS A 264 -21.84 25.69 6.82
N LEU A 265 -22.49 24.53 6.78
CA LEU A 265 -21.82 23.25 6.52
C LEU A 265 -21.80 23.00 5.01
N ARG A 266 -20.79 23.51 4.33
CA ARG A 266 -20.49 23.10 2.95
C ARG A 266 -19.46 22.00 2.96
N ALA A 267 -19.80 20.83 2.43
CA ALA A 267 -18.84 19.84 1.95
C ALA A 267 -18.25 20.35 0.63
N HIS A 268 -16.96 20.47 0.57
CA HIS A 268 -16.21 20.82 -0.66
C HIS A 268 -15.52 19.59 -1.21
#